data_523f9d6eaf98ac0b74a49bc26361b005
#
_entry.id   523f9d6eaf98ac0b74a49bc26361b005
#
_cell.length_a   1.000
_cell.length_b   1.000
_cell.length_c   1.000
_cell.angle_alpha   90.00
_cell.angle_beta   90.00
_cell.angle_gamma   90.00
#
_symmetry.space_group_name_H-M   'P 1'
#
loop_
_entity.id
_entity.type
_entity.pdbx_description
1 polymer ?
#
loop_
_entity_poly.entity_id
_entity_poly.type
_entity_poly.pdbx_seq_one_letter_code
_entity_poly.pdbx_strand_id
1 'polypeptide(L)'
;MKRLTINRIASASLRTNKKSYIALVIGIFLSIFFVSCMVLGVHGLFMANEARRDARLGSQDAFWLDCEETDDVLMASGLYDGIGHVTIPAVHNDTSTSVGYYDDTAAAFLHRSFIEGRMPEKPGEIAIEESALARMRLDNVGVGDTVTLTLTPVEGVDEVRTFTVVGIMENQSANMKGHSSFSELYMEFPAILIHPTEAELSTGRLVQHKLFSFAPGVMGYQALTYYTRTDAQGAQTYGNLQVFDGNDNPTNW
;
A
#
# COMPACT_ATOMS: atom_id res chain seq x y z
N MET A 1 42.98 60.94 -24.82
CA MET A 1 42.19 60.22 -23.75
C MET A 1 42.28 58.76 -23.93
N LYS A 2 43.01 58.01 -23.05
CA LYS A 2 43.07 56.58 -23.12
C LYS A 2 41.74 56.02 -22.63
N ARG A 3 40.99 55.30 -23.47
CA ARG A 3 39.80 54.55 -23.06
C ARG A 3 40.19 53.54 -21.99
N LEU A 4 39.82 53.81 -20.75
CA LEU A 4 39.90 52.83 -19.67
C LEU A 4 38.93 51.71 -20.00
N THR A 5 39.44 50.57 -20.40
CA THR A 5 38.61 49.41 -20.67
C THR A 5 38.01 48.92 -19.34
N ILE A 6 36.73 48.53 -19.34
CA ILE A 6 35.97 48.03 -18.19
C ILE A 6 36.78 46.97 -17.42
N ASN A 7 37.51 46.12 -18.13
CA ASN A 7 38.39 45.10 -17.56
C ASN A 7 39.53 45.65 -16.70
N ARG A 8 40.08 46.87 -16.99
CA ARG A 8 41.11 47.48 -16.17
C ARG A 8 40.56 48.08 -14.90
N ILE A 9 39.34 48.63 -14.93
CA ILE A 9 38.64 49.14 -13.76
C ILE A 9 38.25 47.99 -12.85
N ALA A 10 37.69 46.93 -13.41
CA ALA A 10 37.32 45.72 -12.66
C ALA A 10 38.54 45.08 -11.98
N SER A 11 39.66 44.92 -12.68
CA SER A 11 40.88 44.33 -12.12
C SER A 11 41.55 45.21 -11.05
N ALA A 12 41.48 46.54 -11.19
CA ALA A 12 41.96 47.47 -10.17
C ALA A 12 41.08 47.42 -8.90
N SER A 13 39.75 47.37 -9.05
CA SER A 13 38.79 47.24 -7.96
C SER A 13 38.97 45.88 -7.24
N LEU A 14 39.16 44.79 -7.97
CA LEU A 14 39.45 43.47 -7.40
C LEU A 14 40.74 43.46 -6.55
N ARG A 15 41.79 44.15 -6.99
CA ARG A 15 43.05 44.23 -6.23
C ARG A 15 42.90 45.04 -4.94
N THR A 16 42.15 46.15 -4.98
CA THR A 16 41.98 47.03 -3.83
C THR A 16 41.06 46.45 -2.77
N ASN A 17 40.01 45.72 -3.19
CA ASN A 17 38.99 45.16 -2.31
C ASN A 17 39.01 43.64 -2.24
N LYS A 18 40.18 43.03 -2.36
CA LYS A 18 40.36 41.56 -2.46
C LYS A 18 39.65 40.78 -1.35
N LYS A 19 39.72 41.29 -0.10
CA LYS A 19 39.05 40.62 1.05
C LYS A 19 37.53 40.62 0.89
N SER A 20 36.92 41.70 0.44
CA SER A 20 35.48 41.81 0.24
C SER A 20 34.99 40.89 -0.90
N TYR A 21 35.76 40.77 -1.99
CA TYR A 21 35.41 39.86 -3.07
C TYR A 21 35.53 38.38 -2.65
N ILE A 22 36.55 38.03 -1.88
CA ILE A 22 36.68 36.68 -1.33
C ILE A 22 35.49 36.38 -0.41
N ALA A 23 35.12 37.30 0.49
CA ALA A 23 33.96 37.10 1.37
C ALA A 23 32.65 36.94 0.57
N LEU A 24 32.47 37.74 -0.51
CA LEU A 24 31.30 37.61 -1.41
C LEU A 24 31.24 36.23 -2.07
N VAL A 25 32.37 35.77 -2.63
CA VAL A 25 32.43 34.44 -3.29
C VAL A 25 32.16 33.32 -2.29
N ILE A 26 32.74 33.38 -1.11
CA ILE A 26 32.46 32.41 -0.04
C ILE A 26 30.97 32.45 0.35
N GLY A 27 30.39 33.65 0.51
CA GLY A 27 28.96 33.81 0.83
C GLY A 27 28.05 33.20 -0.23
N ILE A 28 28.33 33.41 -1.52
CA ILE A 28 27.58 32.81 -2.61
C ILE A 28 27.74 31.30 -2.60
N PHE A 29 28.98 30.81 -2.44
CA PHE A 29 29.25 29.38 -2.38
C PHE A 29 28.49 28.69 -1.23
N LEU A 30 28.54 29.26 -0.02
CA LEU A 30 27.83 28.78 1.14
C LEU A 30 26.32 28.79 0.91
N SER A 31 25.78 29.85 0.32
CA SER A 31 24.34 29.93 0.02
C SER A 31 23.89 28.81 -0.92
N ILE A 32 24.63 28.57 -2.01
CA ILE A 32 24.36 27.51 -2.96
C ILE A 32 24.49 26.13 -2.25
N PHE A 33 25.53 25.96 -1.45
CA PHE A 33 25.74 24.74 -0.69
C PHE A 33 24.58 24.43 0.26
N PHE A 34 24.14 25.42 1.06
CA PHE A 34 23.01 25.24 1.96
C PHE A 34 21.70 24.93 1.23
N VAL A 35 21.41 25.63 0.13
CA VAL A 35 20.22 25.36 -0.69
C VAL A 35 20.29 23.92 -1.25
N SER A 36 21.45 23.51 -1.75
CA SER A 36 21.64 22.14 -2.27
C SER A 36 21.45 21.10 -1.17
N CYS A 37 22.01 21.30 0.02
CA CYS A 37 21.82 20.41 1.16
C CYS A 37 20.34 20.32 1.58
N MET A 38 19.61 21.45 1.56
CA MET A 38 18.18 21.49 1.87
C MET A 38 17.39 20.68 0.87
N VAL A 39 17.61 20.88 -0.43
CA VAL A 39 16.91 20.15 -1.50
C VAL A 39 17.18 18.64 -1.40
N LEU A 40 18.45 18.26 -1.21
CA LEU A 40 18.83 16.85 -1.06
C LEU A 40 18.25 16.24 0.23
N GLY A 41 18.23 16.99 1.33
CA GLY A 41 17.66 16.56 2.60
C GLY A 41 16.16 16.32 2.50
N VAL A 42 15.42 17.26 1.90
CA VAL A 42 13.97 17.13 1.68
C VAL A 42 13.67 15.95 0.75
N HIS A 43 14.40 15.82 -0.37
CA HIS A 43 14.24 14.69 -1.28
C HIS A 43 14.51 13.36 -0.58
N GLY A 44 15.59 13.28 0.21
CA GLY A 44 15.90 12.07 0.99
C GLY A 44 14.82 11.69 2.01
N LEU A 45 14.19 12.68 2.65
CA LEU A 45 13.05 12.43 3.56
C LEU A 45 11.83 11.90 2.81
N PHE A 46 11.51 12.47 1.64
CA PHE A 46 10.40 11.96 0.80
C PHE A 46 10.63 10.50 0.38
N MET A 47 11.81 10.20 -0.15
CA MET A 47 12.17 8.82 -0.55
C MET A 47 12.14 7.84 0.63
N ALA A 48 12.58 8.28 1.81
CA ALA A 48 12.55 7.44 3.00
C ALA A 48 11.12 7.20 3.51
N ASN A 49 10.23 8.17 3.43
CA ASN A 49 8.82 8.00 3.77
C ASN A 49 8.11 7.08 2.79
N GLU A 50 8.34 7.27 1.49
CA GLU A 50 7.79 6.41 0.44
C GLU A 50 8.24 4.95 0.64
N ALA A 51 9.53 4.72 0.85
CA ALA A 51 10.05 3.38 1.11
C ALA A 51 9.45 2.74 2.38
N ARG A 52 9.19 3.53 3.44
CA ARG A 52 8.51 3.04 4.65
C ARG A 52 7.04 2.72 4.40
N ARG A 53 6.35 3.55 3.62
CA ARG A 53 4.97 3.30 3.21
C ARG A 53 4.88 2.00 2.44
N ASP A 54 5.72 1.84 1.42
CA ASP A 54 5.73 0.67 0.56
C ASP A 54 6.05 -0.61 1.34
N ALA A 55 6.98 -0.54 2.29
CA ALA A 55 7.28 -1.68 3.16
C ALA A 55 6.09 -2.07 4.07
N ARG A 56 5.26 -1.10 4.47
CA ARG A 56 4.14 -1.34 5.40
C ARG A 56 2.82 -1.65 4.71
N LEU A 57 2.54 -0.96 3.61
CA LEU A 57 1.25 -1.00 2.92
C LEU A 57 1.33 -1.70 1.56
N GLY A 58 2.50 -1.74 0.94
CA GLY A 58 2.69 -2.12 -0.45
C GLY A 58 2.83 -0.91 -1.38
N SER A 59 3.05 -1.16 -2.66
CA SER A 59 3.29 -0.13 -3.68
C SER A 59 2.02 0.37 -4.38
N GLN A 60 0.84 -0.12 -4.00
CA GLN A 60 -0.42 0.34 -4.56
C GLN A 60 -0.75 1.77 -4.10
N ASP A 61 -1.44 2.51 -4.96
CA ASP A 61 -1.88 3.89 -4.68
C ASP A 61 -3.25 3.96 -3.99
N ALA A 62 -4.09 2.94 -4.20
CA ALA A 62 -5.42 2.85 -3.62
C ALA A 62 -5.88 1.40 -3.46
N PHE A 63 -6.90 1.21 -2.63
CA PHE A 63 -7.63 -0.04 -2.58
C PHE A 63 -9.14 0.19 -2.43
N TRP A 64 -9.93 -0.74 -2.94
CA TRP A 64 -11.38 -0.73 -2.85
C TRP A 64 -11.86 -2.04 -2.23
N LEU A 65 -12.44 -1.94 -1.04
CA LEU A 65 -12.98 -3.11 -0.33
C LEU A 65 -14.33 -3.49 -0.91
N ASP A 66 -14.51 -4.80 -1.15
CA ASP A 66 -15.72 -5.38 -1.72
C ASP A 66 -16.16 -4.67 -3.01
N CYS A 67 -15.23 -4.57 -3.96
CA CYS A 67 -15.43 -3.89 -5.22
C CYS A 67 -16.17 -4.78 -6.22
N GLU A 68 -17.42 -4.44 -6.52
CA GLU A 68 -18.27 -5.16 -7.48
C GLU A 68 -18.06 -4.69 -8.94
N GLU A 69 -17.37 -3.55 -9.15
CA GLU A 69 -17.11 -3.03 -10.49
C GLU A 69 -16.16 -3.97 -11.26
N THR A 70 -16.44 -4.18 -12.53
CA THR A 70 -15.57 -5.02 -13.39
C THR A 70 -14.30 -4.28 -13.79
N ASP A 71 -13.25 -5.01 -14.07
CA ASP A 71 -11.97 -4.44 -14.48
C ASP A 71 -12.08 -3.61 -15.76
N ASP A 72 -12.90 -4.05 -16.71
CA ASP A 72 -13.16 -3.32 -17.96
C ASP A 72 -13.70 -1.92 -17.68
N VAL A 73 -14.64 -1.79 -16.74
CA VAL A 73 -15.23 -0.50 -16.33
C VAL A 73 -14.17 0.36 -15.63
N LEU A 74 -13.40 -0.23 -14.74
CA LEU A 74 -12.35 0.45 -14.00
C LEU A 74 -11.25 0.96 -14.94
N MET A 75 -10.75 0.11 -15.83
CA MET A 75 -9.72 0.47 -16.81
C MET A 75 -10.22 1.48 -17.85
N ALA A 76 -11.49 1.40 -18.25
CA ALA A 76 -12.10 2.37 -19.17
C ALA A 76 -12.17 3.79 -18.59
N SER A 77 -12.09 3.95 -17.27
CA SER A 77 -12.01 5.27 -16.63
C SER A 77 -10.73 6.03 -16.97
N GLY A 78 -9.67 5.32 -17.37
CA GLY A 78 -8.33 5.89 -17.62
C GLY A 78 -7.60 6.35 -16.36
N LEU A 79 -8.09 6.01 -15.17
CA LEU A 79 -7.49 6.40 -13.89
C LEU A 79 -6.41 5.43 -13.43
N TYR A 80 -6.49 4.17 -13.86
CA TYR A 80 -5.64 3.09 -13.39
C TYR A 80 -4.78 2.52 -14.53
N ASP A 81 -3.58 2.10 -14.21
CA ASP A 81 -2.70 1.32 -15.10
C ASP A 81 -2.47 -0.11 -14.61
N GLY A 82 -2.90 -0.42 -13.39
CA GLY A 82 -2.84 -1.76 -12.82
C GLY A 82 -3.95 -2.02 -11.81
N ILE A 83 -4.51 -3.24 -11.84
CA ILE A 83 -5.52 -3.73 -10.91
C ILE A 83 -5.06 -5.09 -10.39
N GLY A 84 -4.98 -5.23 -9.07
CA GLY A 84 -4.70 -6.48 -8.38
C GLY A 84 -5.92 -6.93 -7.58
N HIS A 85 -6.14 -8.23 -7.49
CA HIS A 85 -7.29 -8.81 -6.82
C HIS A 85 -6.90 -9.54 -5.53
N VAL A 86 -7.66 -9.27 -4.49
CA VAL A 86 -7.64 -9.97 -3.22
C VAL A 86 -8.99 -10.62 -3.02
N THR A 87 -9.03 -11.94 -2.98
CA THR A 87 -10.27 -12.70 -2.86
C THR A 87 -10.37 -13.34 -1.48
N ILE A 88 -11.51 -13.16 -0.83
CA ILE A 88 -11.80 -13.67 0.51
C ILE A 88 -12.99 -14.63 0.43
N PRO A 89 -12.76 -15.93 0.41
CA PRO A 89 -13.82 -16.95 0.45
C PRO A 89 -14.37 -17.21 1.85
N ALA A 90 -13.58 -16.96 2.90
CA ALA A 90 -13.97 -17.32 4.26
C ALA A 90 -13.24 -16.47 5.32
N VAL A 91 -13.72 -16.58 6.55
CA VAL A 91 -13.02 -16.13 7.77
C VAL A 91 -12.83 -17.30 8.73
N HIS A 92 -11.82 -17.21 9.59
CA HIS A 92 -11.69 -18.10 10.73
C HIS A 92 -12.75 -17.75 11.78
N ASN A 93 -13.60 -18.70 12.14
CA ASN A 93 -14.80 -18.51 12.96
C ASN A 93 -14.51 -17.78 14.29
N ASP A 94 -13.59 -18.34 15.10
CA ASP A 94 -13.38 -17.89 16.48
C ASP A 94 -12.75 -16.49 16.59
N THR A 95 -11.98 -16.08 15.58
CA THR A 95 -11.20 -14.82 15.62
C THR A 95 -11.61 -13.82 14.55
N SER A 96 -12.57 -14.17 13.68
CA SER A 96 -12.99 -13.35 12.53
C SER A 96 -11.81 -12.92 11.64
N THR A 97 -10.77 -13.75 11.58
CA THR A 97 -9.57 -13.49 10.78
C THR A 97 -9.84 -13.84 9.33
N SER A 98 -9.68 -12.91 8.41
CA SER A 98 -9.91 -13.12 6.98
C SER A 98 -8.93 -14.13 6.40
N VAL A 99 -9.49 -15.05 5.60
CA VAL A 99 -8.79 -16.10 4.87
C VAL A 99 -8.98 -15.85 3.39
N GLY A 100 -7.89 -15.79 2.63
CA GLY A 100 -8.01 -15.46 1.22
C GLY A 100 -6.75 -15.71 0.41
N TYR A 101 -6.73 -15.18 -0.80
CA TYR A 101 -5.58 -15.27 -1.70
C TYR A 101 -5.45 -14.01 -2.56
N TYR A 102 -4.29 -13.85 -3.16
CA TYR A 102 -3.94 -12.76 -4.05
C TYR A 102 -3.73 -13.30 -5.47
N ASP A 103 -4.08 -12.50 -6.48
CA ASP A 103 -3.55 -12.72 -7.82
C ASP A 103 -2.09 -12.22 -7.90
N ASP A 104 -1.42 -12.49 -9.03
CA ASP A 104 -0.01 -12.12 -9.22
C ASP A 104 0.22 -10.61 -9.12
N THR A 105 -0.75 -9.80 -9.57
CA THR A 105 -0.67 -8.34 -9.53
C THR A 105 -0.81 -7.82 -8.11
N ALA A 106 -1.79 -8.32 -7.35
CA ALA A 106 -1.95 -7.96 -5.94
C ALA A 106 -0.75 -8.41 -5.10
N ALA A 107 -0.22 -9.60 -5.37
CA ALA A 107 0.99 -10.09 -4.71
C ALA A 107 2.20 -9.18 -4.98
N ALA A 108 2.34 -8.70 -6.23
CA ALA A 108 3.38 -7.75 -6.61
C ALA A 108 3.21 -6.38 -5.94
N PHE A 109 1.97 -5.89 -5.78
CA PHE A 109 1.71 -4.63 -5.08
C PHE A 109 1.99 -4.72 -3.58
N LEU A 110 1.57 -5.80 -2.93
CA LEU A 110 1.62 -5.93 -1.49
C LEU A 110 3.03 -6.21 -0.95
N HIS A 111 3.94 -6.71 -1.77
CA HIS A 111 5.32 -7.05 -1.37
C HIS A 111 5.39 -7.81 -0.03
N ARG A 112 4.55 -8.87 0.10
CA ARG A 112 4.43 -9.61 1.36
C ARG A 112 5.78 -10.13 1.84
N SER A 113 6.15 -9.73 3.05
CA SER A 113 7.36 -10.21 3.71
C SER A 113 7.08 -11.46 4.53
N PHE A 114 7.99 -12.43 4.44
CA PHE A 114 7.95 -13.66 5.23
C PHE A 114 9.00 -13.60 6.33
N ILE A 115 8.59 -13.92 7.55
CA ILE A 115 9.50 -14.17 8.66
C ILE A 115 10.17 -15.52 8.43
N GLU A 116 9.38 -16.51 7.94
CA GLU A 116 9.83 -17.85 7.61
C GLU A 116 8.95 -18.47 6.52
N GLY A 117 9.55 -19.27 5.65
CA GLY A 117 8.81 -20.05 4.66
C GLY A 117 8.48 -19.28 3.38
N ARG A 118 7.28 -19.53 2.81
CA ARG A 118 6.87 -19.07 1.48
C ARG A 118 5.34 -18.94 1.34
N MET A 119 4.90 -18.42 0.19
CA MET A 119 3.48 -18.46 -0.21
C MET A 119 2.98 -19.91 -0.41
N PRO A 120 1.68 -20.16 -0.20
CA PRO A 120 1.03 -21.42 -0.57
C PRO A 120 1.11 -21.67 -2.08
N GLU A 121 1.63 -22.83 -2.48
CA GLU A 121 1.75 -23.24 -3.90
C GLU A 121 0.80 -24.40 -4.24
N LYS A 122 0.20 -25.03 -3.24
CA LYS A 122 -0.66 -26.21 -3.39
C LYS A 122 -1.88 -26.11 -2.50
N PRO A 123 -3.00 -26.74 -2.88
CA PRO A 123 -4.14 -26.92 -1.99
C PRO A 123 -3.72 -27.58 -0.66
N GLY A 124 -4.33 -27.15 0.44
CA GLY A 124 -3.99 -27.62 1.78
C GLY A 124 -2.76 -26.95 2.40
N GLU A 125 -2.11 -26.03 1.71
CA GLU A 125 -1.05 -25.18 2.28
C GLU A 125 -1.60 -23.83 2.71
N ILE A 126 -1.07 -23.29 3.81
CA ILE A 126 -1.38 -21.91 4.24
C ILE A 126 -0.14 -21.16 4.66
N ALA A 127 -0.21 -19.82 4.52
CA ALA A 127 0.71 -18.87 5.15
C ALA A 127 -0.08 -17.97 6.09
N ILE A 128 0.45 -17.68 7.28
CA ILE A 128 -0.29 -17.01 8.36
C ILE A 128 0.52 -15.84 8.87
N GLU A 129 -0.11 -14.69 9.10
CA GLU A 129 0.53 -13.56 9.80
C GLU A 129 0.80 -13.91 11.27
N GLU A 130 1.94 -13.44 11.79
CA GLU A 130 2.31 -13.63 13.20
C GLU A 130 1.21 -13.17 14.16
N SER A 131 0.57 -12.02 13.88
CA SER A 131 -0.56 -11.52 14.67
C SER A 131 -1.80 -12.41 14.62
N ALA A 132 -2.02 -13.12 13.52
CA ALA A 132 -3.12 -14.05 13.39
C ALA A 132 -2.84 -15.35 14.18
N LEU A 133 -1.60 -15.85 14.17
CA LEU A 133 -1.18 -16.95 15.04
C LEU A 133 -1.45 -16.64 16.51
N ALA A 134 -1.02 -15.45 16.96
CA ALA A 134 -1.25 -15.02 18.34
C ALA A 134 -2.75 -14.92 18.69
N ARG A 135 -3.57 -14.33 17.79
CA ARG A 135 -5.04 -14.26 17.99
C ARG A 135 -5.70 -15.63 18.08
N MET A 136 -5.24 -16.58 17.30
CA MET A 136 -5.72 -17.97 17.30
C MET A 136 -5.12 -18.82 18.42
N ARG A 137 -4.21 -18.28 19.24
CA ARG A 137 -3.45 -18.97 20.29
C ARG A 137 -2.61 -20.15 19.75
N LEU A 138 -2.03 -19.94 18.58
CA LEU A 138 -1.16 -20.88 17.88
C LEU A 138 0.31 -20.44 17.92
N ASP A 139 0.73 -19.81 19.01
CA ASP A 139 2.08 -19.20 19.15
C ASP A 139 3.24 -20.22 19.01
N ASN A 140 2.97 -21.52 19.16
CA ASN A 140 3.97 -22.59 19.04
C ASN A 140 3.98 -23.24 17.65
N VAL A 141 3.17 -22.78 16.71
CA VAL A 141 3.09 -23.33 15.37
C VAL A 141 4.17 -22.72 14.49
N GLY A 142 4.94 -23.58 13.84
CA GLY A 142 6.00 -23.22 12.89
C GLY A 142 5.72 -23.70 11.47
N VAL A 143 6.63 -23.37 10.56
CA VAL A 143 6.59 -23.87 9.19
C VAL A 143 6.80 -25.38 9.19
N GLY A 144 5.92 -26.11 8.48
CA GLY A 144 5.86 -27.57 8.44
C GLY A 144 4.82 -28.19 9.38
N ASP A 145 4.32 -27.43 10.33
CA ASP A 145 3.28 -27.91 11.25
C ASP A 145 1.92 -27.96 10.56
N THR A 146 1.02 -28.75 11.16
CA THR A 146 -0.34 -28.90 10.68
C THR A 146 -1.30 -28.22 11.66
N VAL A 147 -2.20 -27.39 11.13
CA VAL A 147 -3.24 -26.70 11.91
C VAL A 147 -4.62 -27.05 11.40
N THR A 148 -5.58 -27.14 12.29
CA THR A 148 -6.99 -27.34 11.96
C THR A 148 -7.76 -26.08 12.29
N LEU A 149 -8.42 -25.51 11.28
CA LEU A 149 -9.17 -24.26 11.37
C LEU A 149 -10.65 -24.51 11.09
N THR A 150 -11.51 -23.86 11.85
CA THR A 150 -12.95 -23.77 11.54
C THR A 150 -13.15 -22.50 10.72
N LEU A 151 -13.57 -22.67 9.48
CA LEU A 151 -13.76 -21.57 8.52
C LEU A 151 -15.25 -21.33 8.32
N THR A 152 -15.66 -20.08 8.41
CA THR A 152 -17.00 -19.60 8.05
C THR A 152 -16.92 -19.02 6.64
N PRO A 153 -17.46 -19.68 5.60
CA PRO A 153 -17.51 -19.15 4.25
C PRO A 153 -18.37 -17.88 4.17
N VAL A 154 -18.13 -17.05 3.16
CA VAL A 154 -18.98 -15.88 2.86
C VAL A 154 -20.42 -16.33 2.61
N GLU A 155 -20.57 -17.39 1.85
CA GLU A 155 -21.84 -18.12 1.69
C GLU A 155 -21.59 -19.60 1.85
N GLY A 156 -22.32 -20.25 2.76
CA GLY A 156 -22.17 -21.68 3.03
C GLY A 156 -22.36 -22.02 4.51
N VAL A 157 -21.82 -23.15 4.89
CA VAL A 157 -21.82 -23.61 6.28
C VAL A 157 -20.37 -23.72 6.76
N ASP A 158 -20.20 -23.59 8.07
CA ASP A 158 -18.88 -23.73 8.70
C ASP A 158 -18.23 -25.05 8.32
N GLU A 159 -16.97 -24.97 7.94
CA GLU A 159 -16.16 -26.12 7.57
C GLU A 159 -14.91 -26.21 8.44
N VAL A 160 -14.61 -27.43 8.87
CA VAL A 160 -13.36 -27.75 9.56
C VAL A 160 -12.37 -28.27 8.55
N ARG A 161 -11.27 -27.55 8.34
CA ARG A 161 -10.20 -27.94 7.41
C ARG A 161 -8.84 -28.00 8.09
N THR A 162 -8.03 -28.91 7.62
CA THR A 162 -6.66 -29.09 8.10
C THR A 162 -5.68 -28.66 7.03
N PHE A 163 -4.72 -27.81 7.42
CA PHE A 163 -3.73 -27.22 6.53
C PHE A 163 -2.32 -27.45 7.05
N THR A 164 -1.36 -27.46 6.14
CA THR A 164 0.06 -27.40 6.46
C THR A 164 0.52 -25.94 6.40
N VAL A 165 1.14 -25.46 7.45
CA VAL A 165 1.73 -24.10 7.48
C VAL A 165 3.02 -24.12 6.67
N VAL A 166 3.07 -23.33 5.60
CA VAL A 166 4.26 -23.21 4.72
C VAL A 166 4.93 -21.85 4.80
N GLY A 167 4.31 -20.90 5.47
CA GLY A 167 4.88 -19.58 5.70
C GLY A 167 4.31 -18.88 6.92
N ILE A 168 5.16 -18.15 7.59
CA ILE A 168 4.82 -17.16 8.63
C ILE A 168 5.17 -15.79 8.08
N MET A 169 4.16 -14.90 8.05
CA MET A 169 4.27 -13.58 7.43
C MET A 169 4.39 -12.47 8.47
N GLU A 170 5.04 -11.37 8.09
CA GLU A 170 4.95 -10.12 8.81
C GLU A 170 3.53 -9.56 8.79
N ASN A 171 3.19 -8.78 9.83
CA ASN A 171 1.85 -8.21 9.99
C ASN A 171 1.63 -7.05 9.01
N GLN A 172 0.68 -7.18 8.10
CA GLN A 172 0.31 -6.15 7.14
C GLN A 172 -1.21 -5.93 7.06
N SER A 173 -2.02 -6.98 7.22
CA SER A 173 -3.48 -6.91 7.10
C SER A 173 -4.11 -5.86 8.00
N ALA A 174 -3.57 -5.68 9.22
CA ALA A 174 -4.04 -4.68 10.18
C ALA A 174 -3.86 -3.23 9.71
N ASN A 175 -2.96 -2.98 8.76
CA ASN A 175 -2.70 -1.64 8.21
C ASN A 175 -3.68 -1.27 7.08
N MET A 176 -4.40 -2.25 6.53
CA MET A 176 -5.32 -2.09 5.40
C MET A 176 -6.76 -2.38 5.83
N LYS A 177 -7.25 -1.58 6.77
CA LYS A 177 -8.63 -1.68 7.26
C LYS A 177 -9.50 -0.61 6.64
N GLY A 178 -10.73 -0.98 6.28
CA GLY A 178 -11.74 -0.03 5.87
C GLY A 178 -12.15 0.89 7.03
N HIS A 179 -12.52 2.12 6.69
CA HIS A 179 -13.09 3.10 7.64
C HIS A 179 -14.60 2.85 7.87
N SER A 180 -15.05 1.62 7.76
CA SER A 180 -16.45 1.31 7.99
C SER A 180 -16.69 1.21 9.50
N SER A 181 -17.66 1.98 9.98
CA SER A 181 -18.22 1.86 11.33
C SER A 181 -18.98 0.54 11.55
N PHE A 182 -19.12 -0.26 10.51
CA PHE A 182 -19.65 -1.60 10.53
C PHE A 182 -18.47 -2.55 10.31
N SER A 183 -18.16 -3.34 11.33
CA SER A 183 -17.24 -4.49 11.20
C SER A 183 -17.94 -5.58 10.36
N GLU A 184 -18.00 -5.39 9.06
CA GLU A 184 -18.33 -6.49 8.19
C GLU A 184 -17.15 -7.46 8.22
N LEU A 185 -17.46 -8.70 8.55
CA LEU A 185 -16.51 -9.77 8.86
C LEU A 185 -15.44 -9.99 7.77
N TYR A 186 -15.75 -9.61 6.54
CA TYR A 186 -14.93 -9.85 5.35
C TYR A 186 -14.25 -8.60 4.79
N MET A 187 -14.31 -7.48 5.50
CA MET A 187 -13.76 -6.18 5.04
C MET A 187 -12.31 -5.94 5.45
N GLU A 188 -11.63 -6.97 5.95
CA GLU A 188 -10.21 -6.92 6.27
C GLU A 188 -9.40 -7.72 5.24
N PHE A 189 -8.21 -7.24 4.92
CA PHE A 189 -7.27 -8.00 4.09
C PHE A 189 -6.91 -9.34 4.76
N PRO A 190 -6.68 -10.41 3.97
CA PRO A 190 -6.45 -11.73 4.56
C PRO A 190 -5.13 -11.78 5.32
N ALA A 191 -5.22 -12.18 6.59
CA ALA A 191 -4.08 -12.51 7.43
C ALA A 191 -3.72 -14.00 7.35
N ILE A 192 -4.57 -14.81 6.71
CA ILE A 192 -4.31 -16.20 6.39
C ILE A 192 -4.42 -16.33 4.88
N LEU A 193 -3.33 -16.72 4.23
CA LEU A 193 -3.29 -16.95 2.79
C LEU A 193 -3.42 -18.43 2.49
N ILE A 194 -4.26 -18.75 1.50
CA ILE A 194 -4.53 -20.09 0.99
C ILE A 194 -4.19 -20.15 -0.49
N HIS A 195 -4.16 -21.35 -1.04
CA HIS A 195 -4.03 -21.53 -2.49
C HIS A 195 -5.34 -21.13 -3.21
N PRO A 196 -5.31 -20.48 -4.39
CA PRO A 196 -6.51 -20.00 -5.10
C PRO A 196 -7.58 -21.08 -5.38
N THR A 197 -7.18 -22.35 -5.55
CA THR A 197 -8.15 -23.44 -5.75
C THR A 197 -9.00 -23.75 -4.51
N GLU A 198 -8.64 -23.21 -3.34
CA GLU A 198 -9.45 -23.29 -2.11
C GLU A 198 -10.62 -22.29 -2.11
N ALA A 199 -10.82 -21.50 -3.18
CA ALA A 199 -11.95 -20.58 -3.32
C ALA A 199 -13.32 -21.31 -3.26
N GLU A 200 -13.35 -22.62 -3.54
CA GLU A 200 -14.53 -23.50 -3.38
C GLU A 200 -15.06 -23.58 -1.93
N LEU A 201 -14.35 -22.99 -0.96
CA LEU A 201 -14.85 -22.81 0.41
C LEU A 201 -16.17 -22.03 0.45
N SER A 202 -16.38 -21.08 -0.45
CA SER A 202 -17.65 -20.35 -0.59
C SER A 202 -18.45 -20.89 -1.78
N THR A 203 -19.73 -21.18 -1.54
CA THR A 203 -20.61 -21.76 -2.56
C THR A 203 -21.30 -20.72 -3.45
N GLY A 204 -21.08 -19.45 -3.17
CA GLY A 204 -21.76 -18.33 -3.85
C GLY A 204 -20.84 -17.14 -4.06
N ARG A 205 -21.23 -16.00 -3.50
CA ARG A 205 -20.46 -14.76 -3.59
C ARG A 205 -19.10 -14.88 -2.90
N LEU A 206 -18.07 -14.39 -3.58
CA LEU A 206 -16.76 -14.14 -2.98
C LEU A 206 -16.63 -12.64 -2.73
N VAL A 207 -16.06 -12.27 -1.60
CA VAL A 207 -15.68 -10.86 -1.37
C VAL A 207 -14.39 -10.59 -2.11
N GLN A 208 -14.40 -9.57 -2.95
CA GLN A 208 -13.23 -9.14 -3.71
C GLN A 208 -12.82 -7.73 -3.33
N HIS A 209 -11.60 -7.58 -2.84
CA HIS A 209 -10.96 -6.28 -2.74
C HIS A 209 -10.07 -6.08 -3.96
N LYS A 210 -9.98 -4.85 -4.41
CA LYS A 210 -9.11 -4.48 -5.53
C LYS A 210 -8.06 -3.49 -5.08
N LEU A 211 -6.86 -3.70 -5.55
CA LEU A 211 -5.70 -2.83 -5.36
C LEU A 211 -5.43 -2.11 -6.68
N PHE A 212 -5.07 -0.84 -6.62
CA PHE A 212 -4.89 -0.02 -7.80
C PHE A 212 -3.53 0.65 -7.83
N SER A 213 -2.93 0.66 -9.02
CA SER A 213 -1.89 1.59 -9.38
C SER A 213 -2.49 2.67 -10.29
N PHE A 214 -2.21 3.94 -10.02
CA PHE A 214 -2.73 5.04 -10.83
C PHE A 214 -1.95 5.20 -12.12
N ALA A 215 -2.67 5.56 -13.18
CA ALA A 215 -2.05 5.95 -14.44
C ALA A 215 -1.15 7.20 -14.23
N PRO A 216 -0.07 7.35 -15.01
CA PRO A 216 0.85 8.47 -14.87
C PRO A 216 0.16 9.83 -14.89
N GLY A 217 0.36 10.63 -13.85
CA GLY A 217 -0.22 11.96 -13.70
C GLY A 217 -1.62 12.01 -13.09
N VAL A 218 -2.21 10.86 -12.75
CA VAL A 218 -3.46 10.79 -11.98
C VAL A 218 -3.16 11.00 -10.51
N MET A 219 -3.98 11.80 -9.85
CA MET A 219 -3.91 12.03 -8.40
C MET A 219 -5.09 11.37 -7.69
N GLY A 220 -4.88 10.93 -6.46
CA GLY A 220 -5.88 10.20 -5.68
C GLY A 220 -7.26 10.86 -5.60
N TYR A 221 -7.32 12.19 -5.48
CA TYR A 221 -8.60 12.92 -5.46
C TYR A 221 -9.41 12.78 -6.75
N GLN A 222 -8.77 12.53 -7.91
CA GLN A 222 -9.47 12.32 -9.18
C GLN A 222 -10.22 11.00 -9.17
N ALA A 223 -9.60 9.94 -8.62
CA ALA A 223 -10.26 8.65 -8.46
C ALA A 223 -11.44 8.76 -7.49
N LEU A 224 -11.27 9.40 -6.34
CA LEU A 224 -12.33 9.63 -5.38
C LEU A 224 -13.50 10.42 -6.01
N THR A 225 -13.22 11.51 -6.72
CA THR A 225 -14.23 12.33 -7.37
C THR A 225 -15.00 11.56 -8.46
N TYR A 226 -14.30 10.72 -9.22
CA TYR A 226 -14.91 9.94 -10.28
C TYR A 226 -15.94 8.92 -9.76
N TYR A 227 -15.63 8.27 -8.63
CA TYR A 227 -16.50 7.26 -8.03
C TYR A 227 -17.42 7.79 -6.93
N THR A 228 -17.44 9.12 -6.72
CA THR A 228 -18.39 9.72 -5.79
C THR A 228 -19.83 9.47 -6.27
N ARG A 229 -20.63 8.84 -5.42
CA ARG A 229 -22.06 8.66 -5.65
C ARG A 229 -22.84 9.59 -4.73
N THR A 230 -23.86 10.22 -5.26
CA THR A 230 -24.78 11.03 -4.47
C THR A 230 -26.02 10.20 -4.19
N ASP A 231 -26.31 9.95 -2.91
CA ASP A 231 -27.51 9.24 -2.50
C ASP A 231 -28.78 10.07 -2.69
N ALA A 232 -29.95 9.47 -2.44
CA ALA A 232 -31.24 10.15 -2.58
C ALA A 232 -31.44 11.34 -1.61
N GLN A 233 -30.60 11.43 -0.58
CA GLN A 233 -30.60 12.49 0.42
C GLN A 233 -29.56 13.59 0.10
N GLY A 234 -28.79 13.43 -0.97
CA GLY A 234 -27.76 14.38 -1.39
C GLY A 234 -26.42 14.20 -0.69
N ALA A 235 -26.25 13.16 0.13
CA ALA A 235 -24.95 12.83 0.71
C ALA A 235 -24.04 12.17 -0.34
N GLN A 236 -22.79 12.56 -0.35
CA GLN A 236 -21.79 11.97 -1.24
C GLN A 236 -21.10 10.79 -0.56
N THR A 237 -21.04 9.66 -1.25
CA THR A 237 -20.35 8.46 -0.77
C THR A 237 -19.32 8.01 -1.81
N TYR A 238 -18.16 7.60 -1.34
CA TYR A 238 -17.07 7.05 -2.18
C TYR A 238 -17.08 5.52 -2.18
N GLY A 239 -18.12 4.91 -1.60
CA GLY A 239 -18.09 3.48 -1.32
C GLY A 239 -16.96 3.13 -0.36
N ASN A 240 -16.33 1.99 -0.58
CA ASN A 240 -15.17 1.53 0.21
C ASN A 240 -13.83 1.77 -0.51
N LEU A 241 -13.79 2.73 -1.46
CA LEU A 241 -12.54 3.14 -2.11
C LEU A 241 -11.72 3.98 -1.14
N GLN A 242 -10.49 3.60 -0.95
CA GLN A 242 -9.52 4.30 -0.11
C GLN A 242 -8.27 4.62 -0.91
N VAL A 243 -7.83 5.86 -0.83
CA VAL A 243 -6.62 6.35 -1.50
C VAL A 243 -5.59 6.65 -0.43
N PHE A 244 -4.36 6.24 -0.64
CA PHE A 244 -3.26 6.59 0.23
C PHE A 244 -2.83 8.03 -0.06
N ASP A 245 -2.91 8.91 0.94
CA ASP A 245 -2.20 10.18 0.87
C ASP A 245 -0.73 9.97 1.24
N GLY A 246 0.09 10.97 0.94
CA GLY A 246 1.52 10.92 1.26
C GLY A 246 1.86 10.84 2.76
N ASN A 247 0.85 10.73 3.66
CA ASN A 247 1.00 10.68 5.11
C ASN A 247 0.63 9.33 5.72
N ASP A 248 0.57 8.26 4.92
CA ASP A 248 0.29 6.87 5.35
C ASP A 248 -1.12 6.62 5.95
N ASN A 249 -2.03 7.56 5.85
CA ASN A 249 -3.40 7.34 6.26
C ASN A 249 -4.29 7.18 5.02
N PRO A 250 -5.17 6.16 5.00
CA PRO A 250 -6.23 6.13 4.01
C PRO A 250 -7.10 7.36 4.26
N THR A 251 -7.14 8.27 3.30
CA THR A 251 -7.97 9.46 3.37
C THR A 251 -9.32 9.18 2.73
N ASN A 252 -10.35 9.23 3.56
CA ASN A 252 -11.71 9.48 3.10
C ASN A 252 -11.88 11.01 3.08
N TRP A 253 -11.90 11.59 1.91
CA TRP A 253 -12.26 13.00 1.70
C TRP A 253 -13.78 13.15 1.69
#